data_16eced8793088d78b132fbcb104258f7
#
_entry.id   16eced8793088d78b132fbcb104258f7
#
_cell.length_a   1.000
_cell.length_b   1.000
_cell.length_c   1.000
_cell.angle_alpha   90.00
_cell.angle_beta   90.00
_cell.angle_gamma   90.00
#
_symmetry.space_group_name_H-M   'P 1'
#
loop_
_entity.id
_entity.type
_entity.pdbx_description
1 polymer ?
#
loop_
_entity_poly.entity_id
_entity_poly.type
_entity_poly.pdbx_seq_one_letter_code
_entity_poly.pdbx_strand_id
1 'polypeptide(L)'
;MEFKKMILILSITITVIVIGAFGVSYGYYAYTSANTLFNVSTIKSLPTVTYAQSSNLNETVGIPINENNYATEASKSQFTITYGSNLSDYDIAVKISLSNITIDSALKNNYFKYKLVRDNTVIASGDFSNVSSTLVLKDTEKKTITSYPTVENYILYIYVAESGSEQNAMLGKNFSAKITVDTVAVKKS
;
A
#
# COMPACT_ATOMS: atom_id res chain seq x y z
N MET A 1 -19.66 33.42 43.31
CA MET A 1 -19.74 33.62 41.84
C MET A 1 -18.38 33.42 41.12
N GLU A 2 -17.30 33.57 41.82
CA GLU A 2 -15.93 33.46 41.27
C GLU A 2 -15.52 32.02 40.93
N PHE A 3 -15.86 31.03 41.78
CA PHE A 3 -15.43 29.64 41.58
C PHE A 3 -16.03 29.00 40.31
N LYS A 4 -17.28 29.28 40.01
CA LYS A 4 -17.93 28.78 38.77
C LYS A 4 -17.31 29.37 37.49
N LYS A 5 -16.93 30.67 37.53
CA LYS A 5 -16.22 31.30 36.40
C LYS A 5 -14.82 30.71 36.22
N MET A 6 -14.12 30.42 37.31
CA MET A 6 -12.80 29.80 37.23
C MET A 6 -12.84 28.38 36.64
N ILE A 7 -13.83 27.57 37.01
CA ILE A 7 -14.04 26.24 36.41
C ILE A 7 -14.36 26.36 34.92
N LEU A 8 -15.21 27.32 34.53
CA LEU A 8 -15.55 27.54 33.14
C LEU A 8 -14.33 27.92 32.29
N ILE A 9 -13.52 28.88 32.80
CA ILE A 9 -12.29 29.29 32.10
C ILE A 9 -11.31 28.14 32.01
N LEU A 10 -11.10 27.37 33.10
CA LEU A 10 -10.22 26.21 33.10
C LEU A 10 -10.68 25.14 32.09
N SER A 11 -11.97 24.87 32.05
CA SER A 11 -12.56 23.91 31.09
C SER A 11 -12.33 24.35 29.64
N ILE A 12 -12.57 25.62 29.32
CA ILE A 12 -12.33 26.18 28.00
C ILE A 12 -10.84 26.11 27.64
N THR A 13 -9.96 26.44 28.57
CA THR A 13 -8.51 26.41 28.35
C THR A 13 -8.02 24.98 28.07
N ILE A 14 -8.48 24.00 28.85
CA ILE A 14 -8.15 22.58 28.64
C ILE A 14 -8.67 22.11 27.26
N THR A 15 -9.89 22.48 26.91
CA THR A 15 -10.48 22.13 25.58
C THR A 15 -9.66 22.70 24.45
N VAL A 16 -9.24 23.94 24.55
CA VAL A 16 -8.40 24.61 23.51
C VAL A 16 -7.02 23.94 23.41
N ILE A 17 -6.41 23.59 24.55
CA ILE A 17 -5.12 22.87 24.57
C ILE A 17 -5.26 21.48 23.94
N VAL A 18 -6.33 20.75 24.25
CA VAL A 18 -6.60 19.43 23.68
C VAL A 18 -6.82 19.51 22.19
N ILE A 19 -7.65 20.45 21.72
CA ILE A 19 -7.88 20.68 20.29
C ILE A 19 -6.58 21.14 19.60
N GLY A 20 -5.79 21.99 20.22
CA GLY A 20 -4.49 22.42 19.73
C GLY A 20 -3.47 21.28 19.65
N ALA A 21 -3.39 20.44 20.70
CA ALA A 21 -2.49 19.28 20.72
C ALA A 21 -2.88 18.25 19.65
N PHE A 22 -4.16 18.00 19.44
CA PHE A 22 -4.64 17.14 18.35
C PHE A 22 -4.44 17.81 16.98
N GLY A 23 -4.58 19.13 16.85
CA GLY A 23 -4.36 19.87 15.62
C GLY A 23 -2.89 19.90 15.17
N VAL A 24 -1.94 19.91 16.11
CA VAL A 24 -0.49 19.91 15.82
C VAL A 24 0.07 18.50 15.59
N SER A 25 -0.58 17.46 16.13
CA SER A 25 -0.19 16.06 15.89
C SER A 25 -0.47 15.55 14.46
N TYR A 26 -1.25 16.25 13.67
CA TYR A 26 -1.63 15.83 12.31
C TYR A 26 -0.72 16.36 11.19
N GLY A 27 0.58 16.52 11.47
CA GLY A 27 1.60 16.68 10.43
C GLY A 27 1.89 15.38 9.65
N TYR A 28 1.34 14.26 10.07
CA TYR A 28 1.48 12.95 9.42
C TYR A 28 0.11 12.48 8.94
N TYR A 29 -0.18 12.66 7.68
CA TYR A 29 -1.35 12.04 7.07
C TYR A 29 -0.92 10.75 6.38
N ALA A 30 -1.28 9.61 6.98
CA ALA A 30 -1.24 8.32 6.32
C ALA A 30 -2.53 8.19 5.50
N TYR A 31 -2.41 8.04 4.19
CA TYR A 31 -3.54 7.77 3.32
C TYR A 31 -3.59 6.29 3.01
N THR A 32 -4.59 5.61 3.55
CA THR A 32 -4.93 4.26 3.12
C THR A 32 -5.94 4.38 1.99
N SER A 33 -5.49 4.22 0.75
CA SER A 33 -6.37 4.30 -0.40
C SER A 33 -6.98 2.95 -0.70
N ALA A 34 -8.24 2.78 -0.31
CA ALA A 34 -9.09 1.74 -0.86
C ALA A 34 -10.01 2.38 -1.91
N ASN A 35 -9.54 2.54 -3.14
CA ASN A 35 -10.37 3.02 -4.27
C ASN A 35 -11.11 4.35 -4.08
N THR A 36 -10.60 5.30 -3.32
CA THR A 36 -11.26 6.60 -3.15
C THR A 36 -10.30 7.76 -3.38
N LEU A 37 -10.71 8.70 -4.20
CA LEU A 37 -10.14 10.03 -4.30
C LEU A 37 -10.34 10.75 -2.95
N PHE A 38 -9.25 11.05 -2.24
CA PHE A 38 -9.32 11.96 -1.10
C PHE A 38 -8.94 13.36 -1.54
N ASN A 39 -9.93 14.24 -1.59
CA ASN A 39 -9.73 15.67 -1.75
C ASN A 39 -9.74 16.30 -0.35
N VAL A 40 -8.59 16.58 0.23
CA VAL A 40 -8.52 17.38 1.46
C VAL A 40 -8.34 18.83 1.04
N SER A 41 -9.46 19.54 0.90
CA SER A 41 -9.43 20.97 0.71
C SER A 41 -9.43 21.66 2.07
N THR A 42 -8.30 22.10 2.50
CA THR A 42 -8.04 23.35 3.26
C THR A 42 -6.72 23.25 3.97
N ILE A 43 -5.82 23.96 3.53
CA ILE A 43 -4.49 24.44 3.92
C ILE A 43 -3.55 24.13 2.74
N LYS A 44 -3.21 25.16 1.95
CA LYS A 44 -2.27 25.14 0.80
C LYS A 44 -2.06 23.72 0.24
N SER A 45 -2.92 23.31 -0.67
CA SER A 45 -2.92 22.07 -1.46
C SER A 45 -1.95 20.99 -0.97
N LEU A 46 -2.46 20.08 -0.14
CA LEU A 46 -1.76 18.84 0.19
C LEU A 46 -1.43 18.08 -1.09
N PRO A 47 -0.28 17.40 -1.12
CA PRO A 47 0.11 16.61 -2.28
C PRO A 47 -0.95 15.56 -2.59
N THR A 48 -1.42 15.53 -3.82
CA THR A 48 -2.39 14.53 -4.27
C THR A 48 -1.64 13.32 -4.76
N VAL A 49 -1.81 12.19 -4.06
CA VAL A 49 -1.39 10.88 -4.54
C VAL A 49 -2.65 10.06 -4.78
N THR A 50 -2.84 9.60 -6.00
CA THR A 50 -3.98 8.75 -6.36
C THR A 50 -3.50 7.35 -6.70
N TYR A 51 -4.27 6.36 -6.29
CA TYR A 51 -4.06 4.97 -6.59
C TYR A 51 -5.24 4.42 -7.38
N ALA A 52 -4.97 3.75 -8.50
CA ALA A 52 -5.98 3.08 -9.30
C ALA A 52 -5.57 1.63 -9.57
N GLN A 53 -6.44 0.69 -9.23
CA GLN A 53 -6.27 -0.74 -9.45
C GLN A 53 -7.28 -1.25 -10.48
N SER A 54 -6.82 -2.10 -11.38
CA SER A 54 -7.68 -2.66 -12.44
C SER A 54 -8.60 -3.78 -11.97
N SER A 55 -8.20 -4.54 -10.94
CA SER A 55 -8.98 -5.68 -10.42
C SER A 55 -8.54 -6.07 -9.00
N ASN A 56 -9.45 -6.72 -8.26
CA ASN A 56 -9.08 -7.43 -7.03
C ASN A 56 -8.30 -8.69 -7.40
N LEU A 57 -7.35 -9.06 -6.55
CA LEU A 57 -6.65 -10.33 -6.66
C LEU A 57 -7.57 -11.46 -6.18
N ASN A 58 -8.06 -12.27 -7.12
CA ASN A 58 -8.74 -13.52 -6.85
C ASN A 58 -8.15 -14.55 -7.80
N GLU A 59 -7.30 -15.40 -7.28
CA GLU A 59 -6.57 -16.37 -8.09
C GLU A 59 -6.91 -17.79 -7.68
N THR A 60 -7.18 -18.62 -8.67
CA THR A 60 -7.16 -20.08 -8.51
C THR A 60 -5.84 -20.58 -9.09
N VAL A 61 -5.05 -21.22 -8.26
CA VAL A 61 -3.70 -21.65 -8.64
C VAL A 61 -3.76 -22.70 -9.73
N GLY A 62 -3.12 -22.39 -10.84
CA GLY A 62 -2.93 -23.28 -11.99
C GLY A 62 -1.64 -24.11 -11.89
N ILE A 63 -1.08 -24.45 -13.04
CA ILE A 63 0.13 -25.26 -13.16
C ILE A 63 1.35 -24.46 -12.67
N PRO A 64 2.29 -25.09 -11.93
CA PRO A 64 3.57 -24.49 -11.60
C PRO A 64 4.34 -24.06 -12.86
N ILE A 65 5.02 -22.94 -12.80
CA ILE A 65 5.75 -22.36 -13.91
C ILE A 65 7.24 -22.23 -13.61
N ASN A 66 8.04 -22.20 -14.67
CA ASN A 66 9.44 -21.82 -14.52
C ASN A 66 9.53 -20.37 -14.04
N GLU A 67 10.31 -20.13 -12.99
CA GLU A 67 10.41 -18.80 -12.37
C GLU A 67 10.91 -17.71 -13.34
N ASN A 68 11.62 -18.07 -14.40
CA ASN A 68 12.06 -17.12 -15.43
C ASN A 68 10.92 -16.68 -16.36
N ASN A 69 9.84 -17.45 -16.43
CA ASN A 69 8.68 -17.19 -17.30
C ASN A 69 7.57 -16.39 -16.60
N TYR A 70 7.80 -15.88 -15.37
CA TYR A 70 6.75 -15.20 -14.58
C TYR A 70 6.03 -14.10 -15.36
N ALA A 71 6.73 -13.36 -16.20
CA ALA A 71 6.15 -12.21 -16.92
C ALA A 71 5.09 -12.62 -17.95
N THR A 72 5.16 -13.85 -18.47
CA THR A 72 4.26 -14.39 -19.51
C THR A 72 3.23 -15.38 -18.98
N GLU A 73 3.57 -16.14 -17.92
CA GLU A 73 2.77 -17.28 -17.46
C GLU A 73 2.10 -17.03 -16.10
N ALA A 74 2.59 -16.08 -15.29
CA ALA A 74 2.02 -15.79 -13.98
C ALA A 74 0.70 -15.01 -14.06
N SER A 75 -0.17 -15.21 -13.08
CA SER A 75 -1.29 -14.30 -12.83
C SER A 75 -0.79 -12.91 -12.49
N LYS A 76 -1.46 -11.88 -13.00
CA LYS A 76 -1.01 -10.49 -12.83
C LYS A 76 -2.15 -9.54 -12.46
N SER A 77 -1.85 -8.62 -11.56
CA SER A 77 -2.69 -7.47 -11.26
C SER A 77 -1.93 -6.18 -11.54
N GLN A 78 -2.56 -5.25 -12.25
CA GLN A 78 -1.95 -3.98 -12.62
C GLN A 78 -2.56 -2.85 -11.80
N PHE A 79 -1.73 -1.89 -11.42
CA PHE A 79 -2.17 -0.67 -10.75
C PHE A 79 -1.22 0.49 -11.04
N THR A 80 -1.69 1.70 -10.83
CA THR A 80 -0.91 2.92 -11.02
C THR A 80 -0.91 3.77 -9.75
N ILE A 81 0.20 4.46 -9.52
CA ILE A 81 0.30 5.52 -8.51
C ILE A 81 0.61 6.82 -9.25
N THR A 82 -0.27 7.80 -9.10
CA THR A 82 -0.11 9.11 -9.72
C THR A 82 0.21 10.15 -8.65
N TYR A 83 1.30 10.85 -8.82
CA TYR A 83 1.74 11.96 -7.98
C TYR A 83 1.30 13.28 -8.62
N GLY A 84 0.45 14.03 -7.92
CA GLY A 84 -0.13 15.28 -8.42
C GLY A 84 0.80 16.49 -8.30
N SER A 85 0.31 17.65 -8.69
CA SER A 85 1.08 18.87 -8.99
C SER A 85 1.64 19.65 -7.79
N ASN A 86 1.46 19.23 -6.55
CA ASN A 86 1.82 20.05 -5.37
C ASN A 86 2.83 19.40 -4.43
N LEU A 87 3.75 18.61 -4.99
CA LEU A 87 4.72 17.84 -4.21
C LEU A 87 6.13 18.45 -4.20
N SER A 88 6.34 19.64 -4.81
CA SER A 88 7.67 20.27 -4.88
C SER A 88 8.35 20.42 -3.53
N ASP A 89 7.57 20.73 -2.49
CA ASP A 89 8.04 20.98 -1.13
C ASP A 89 8.03 19.73 -0.23
N TYR A 90 7.67 18.57 -0.81
CA TYR A 90 7.51 17.33 -0.06
C TYR A 90 8.28 16.18 -0.70
N ASP A 91 8.81 15.29 0.15
CA ASP A 91 9.17 13.94 -0.23
C ASP A 91 7.99 13.03 0.08
N ILE A 92 7.79 12.00 -0.72
CA ILE A 92 6.73 11.03 -0.53
C ILE A 92 7.33 9.72 -0.06
N ALA A 93 6.83 9.19 1.04
CA ALA A 93 7.10 7.82 1.46
C ALA A 93 5.94 6.93 1.00
N VAL A 94 6.24 5.87 0.26
CA VAL A 94 5.27 4.93 -0.29
C VAL A 94 5.53 3.54 0.27
N LYS A 95 4.47 2.90 0.78
CA LYS A 95 4.47 1.51 1.21
C LYS A 95 3.39 0.75 0.44
N ILE A 96 3.73 -0.40 -0.11
CA ILE A 96 2.81 -1.25 -0.86
C ILE A 96 2.66 -2.57 -0.12
N SER A 97 1.42 -2.95 0.17
CA SER A 97 1.09 -4.14 0.94
C SER A 97 -0.08 -4.90 0.31
N LEU A 98 -0.18 -6.17 0.64
CA LEU A 98 -1.42 -6.95 0.53
C LEU A 98 -2.13 -6.93 1.88
N SER A 99 -3.43 -6.76 1.87
CA SER A 99 -4.32 -6.80 3.03
C SER A 99 -5.50 -7.73 2.76
N ASN A 100 -6.23 -8.10 3.81
CA ASN A 100 -7.38 -9.01 3.72
C ASN A 100 -7.02 -10.32 2.99
N ILE A 101 -5.84 -10.86 3.27
CA ILE A 101 -5.35 -12.07 2.60
C ILE A 101 -6.17 -13.27 3.08
N THR A 102 -6.77 -13.95 2.11
CA THR A 102 -7.34 -15.29 2.27
C THR A 102 -6.52 -16.23 1.40
N ILE A 103 -5.96 -17.28 2.01
CA ILE A 103 -5.03 -18.19 1.36
C ILE A 103 -5.22 -19.61 1.89
N ASP A 104 -5.35 -20.56 0.98
CA ASP A 104 -5.37 -21.98 1.33
C ASP A 104 -4.05 -22.41 1.98
N SER A 105 -4.11 -23.28 2.98
CA SER A 105 -2.92 -23.71 3.73
C SER A 105 -1.85 -24.35 2.86
N ALA A 106 -2.25 -25.07 1.80
CA ALA A 106 -1.33 -25.65 0.84
C ALA A 106 -0.49 -24.65 0.06
N LEU A 107 -0.92 -23.38 -0.01
CA LEU A 107 -0.19 -22.28 -0.67
C LEU A 107 0.76 -21.54 0.29
N LYS A 108 0.70 -21.80 1.59
CA LYS A 108 1.62 -21.19 2.57
C LYS A 108 2.98 -21.89 2.56
N ASN A 109 3.72 -21.69 1.50
CA ASN A 109 5.04 -22.28 1.29
C ASN A 109 5.94 -21.37 0.44
N ASN A 110 7.21 -21.73 0.29
CA ASN A 110 8.22 -20.98 -0.44
C ASN A 110 8.13 -21.10 -1.97
N TYR A 111 7.23 -21.92 -2.50
CA TYR A 111 7.01 -22.06 -3.95
C TYR A 111 5.87 -21.18 -4.45
N PHE A 112 4.92 -20.80 -3.60
CA PHE A 112 3.94 -19.80 -3.95
C PHE A 112 4.55 -18.42 -3.75
N LYS A 113 4.81 -17.72 -4.87
CA LYS A 113 5.66 -16.54 -4.93
C LYS A 113 4.97 -15.33 -5.51
N TYR A 114 5.57 -14.16 -5.24
CA TYR A 114 5.21 -12.91 -5.91
C TYR A 114 6.45 -12.18 -6.44
N LYS A 115 6.24 -11.36 -7.48
CA LYS A 115 7.15 -10.31 -7.93
C LYS A 115 6.37 -9.03 -8.15
N LEU A 116 6.84 -7.94 -7.56
CA LEU A 116 6.32 -6.59 -7.79
C LEU A 116 7.26 -5.86 -8.75
N VAL A 117 6.71 -5.45 -9.87
CA VAL A 117 7.41 -4.75 -10.95
C VAL A 117 6.92 -3.32 -11.01
N ARG A 118 7.82 -2.36 -11.14
CA ARG A 118 7.55 -0.95 -11.39
C ARG A 118 8.27 -0.55 -12.66
N ASP A 119 7.54 -0.03 -13.66
CA ASP A 119 8.10 0.45 -14.93
C ASP A 119 9.13 -0.53 -15.53
N ASN A 120 8.74 -1.81 -15.63
CA ASN A 120 9.54 -2.94 -16.11
C ASN A 120 10.73 -3.38 -15.22
N THR A 121 10.87 -2.83 -14.02
CA THR A 121 11.92 -3.22 -13.07
C THR A 121 11.32 -3.97 -11.89
N VAL A 122 11.84 -5.15 -11.56
CA VAL A 122 11.46 -5.87 -10.34
C VAL A 122 11.97 -5.09 -9.13
N ILE A 123 11.07 -4.61 -8.28
CA ILE A 123 11.40 -3.80 -7.10
C ILE A 123 11.22 -4.58 -5.78
N ALA A 124 10.49 -5.69 -5.82
CA ALA A 124 10.35 -6.61 -4.71
C ALA A 124 9.97 -8.01 -5.20
N SER A 125 10.37 -9.01 -4.45
CA SER A 125 9.97 -10.41 -4.64
C SER A 125 9.98 -11.15 -3.31
N GLY A 126 9.22 -12.22 -3.22
CA GLY A 126 9.13 -13.05 -2.02
C GLY A 126 8.16 -14.21 -2.20
N ASP A 127 7.79 -14.82 -1.09
CA ASP A 127 6.88 -15.93 -1.03
C ASP A 127 5.81 -15.77 0.05
N PHE A 128 4.89 -16.70 0.11
CA PHE A 128 3.75 -16.69 1.04
C PHE A 128 3.90 -17.67 2.21
N SER A 129 5.10 -18.18 2.49
CA SER A 129 5.34 -19.20 3.54
C SER A 129 4.94 -18.71 4.94
N ASN A 130 5.21 -17.46 5.25
CA ASN A 130 4.97 -16.85 6.57
C ASN A 130 3.86 -15.79 6.55
N VAL A 131 2.94 -15.86 5.57
CA VAL A 131 1.90 -14.86 5.44
C VAL A 131 0.82 -15.01 6.50
N SER A 132 0.37 -13.86 7.03
CA SER A 132 -0.82 -13.72 7.87
C SER A 132 -1.97 -13.05 7.07
N SER A 133 -2.73 -12.17 7.69
CA SER A 133 -3.77 -11.37 7.01
C SER A 133 -3.22 -10.21 6.18
N THR A 134 -1.93 -9.91 6.33
CA THR A 134 -1.23 -8.85 5.62
C THR A 134 0.18 -9.29 5.20
N LEU A 135 0.67 -8.72 4.09
CA LEU A 135 2.02 -8.93 3.60
C LEU A 135 2.57 -7.62 3.03
N VAL A 136 3.68 -7.14 3.55
CA VAL A 136 4.38 -5.98 2.98
C VAL A 136 5.14 -6.44 1.74
N LEU A 137 4.72 -5.96 0.57
CA LEU A 137 5.40 -6.25 -0.70
C LEU A 137 6.62 -5.35 -0.86
N LYS A 138 6.45 -4.06 -0.60
CA LYS A 138 7.52 -3.05 -0.62
C LYS A 138 7.36 -2.17 0.61
N ASP A 139 8.37 -2.16 1.45
CA ASP A 139 8.40 -1.28 2.60
C ASP A 139 8.62 0.17 2.18
N THR A 140 8.43 1.06 3.12
CA THR A 140 8.47 2.50 2.93
C THR A 140 9.68 2.95 2.13
N GLU A 141 9.44 3.43 0.93
CA GLU A 141 10.45 4.02 0.04
C GLU A 141 10.22 5.53 -0.04
N LYS A 142 11.22 6.30 0.37
CA LYS A 142 11.20 7.75 0.26
C LYS A 142 11.52 8.15 -1.18
N LYS A 143 10.66 8.98 -1.77
CA LYS A 143 10.81 9.48 -3.14
C LYS A 143 10.77 10.99 -3.18
N THR A 144 11.68 11.57 -3.93
CA THR A 144 11.67 12.97 -4.32
C THR A 144 11.07 13.06 -5.71
N ILE A 145 9.90 13.67 -5.84
CA ILE A 145 9.24 13.88 -7.13
C ILE A 145 9.64 15.24 -7.66
N THR A 146 10.21 15.29 -8.86
CA THR A 146 10.76 16.50 -9.48
C THR A 146 9.94 17.04 -10.64
N SER A 147 9.07 16.21 -11.21
CA SER A 147 8.16 16.57 -12.31
C SER A 147 6.73 16.14 -12.01
N TYR A 148 5.74 16.91 -12.50
CA TYR A 148 4.33 16.68 -12.23
C TYR A 148 3.46 16.84 -13.46
N PRO A 149 2.39 16.02 -13.61
CA PRO A 149 2.14 14.82 -12.84
C PRO A 149 3.16 13.72 -13.18
N THR A 150 3.53 12.90 -12.19
CA THR A 150 4.31 11.68 -12.42
C THR A 150 3.41 10.47 -12.20
N VAL A 151 3.44 9.52 -13.11
CA VAL A 151 2.69 8.26 -13.03
C VAL A 151 3.68 7.11 -12.99
N GLU A 152 3.54 6.24 -12.01
CA GLU A 152 4.29 4.98 -11.91
C GLU A 152 3.33 3.82 -12.18
N ASN A 153 3.75 2.90 -13.03
CA ASN A 153 2.98 1.71 -13.39
C ASN A 153 3.54 0.50 -12.65
N TYR A 154 2.64 -0.22 -11.98
CA TYR A 154 3.00 -1.38 -11.20
C TYR A 154 2.28 -2.63 -11.73
N ILE A 155 2.99 -3.75 -11.68
CA ILE A 155 2.42 -5.07 -11.96
C ILE A 155 2.84 -5.98 -10.80
N LEU A 156 1.85 -6.59 -10.16
CA LEU A 156 2.05 -7.66 -9.20
C LEU A 156 1.80 -8.98 -9.90
N TYR A 157 2.83 -9.82 -9.98
CA TYR A 157 2.78 -11.18 -10.47
C TYR A 157 2.67 -12.14 -9.29
N ILE A 158 1.80 -13.14 -9.41
CA ILE A 158 1.62 -14.22 -8.42
C ILE A 158 1.64 -15.55 -9.17
N TYR A 159 2.40 -16.51 -8.67
CA TYR A 159 2.63 -17.79 -9.34
C TYR A 159 3.12 -18.87 -8.37
N VAL A 160 2.98 -20.12 -8.79
CA VAL A 160 3.71 -21.24 -8.17
C VAL A 160 4.97 -21.49 -9.01
N ALA A 161 6.12 -21.40 -8.38
CA ALA A 161 7.39 -21.76 -9.01
C ALA A 161 7.57 -23.28 -9.03
N GLU A 162 8.07 -23.84 -10.13
CA GLU A 162 8.46 -25.24 -10.21
C GLU A 162 9.49 -25.61 -9.14
N SER A 163 9.25 -26.71 -8.45
CA SER A 163 10.14 -27.24 -7.41
C SER A 163 11.04 -28.39 -7.89
N GLY A 164 10.78 -28.91 -9.08
CA GLY A 164 11.37 -30.16 -9.55
C GLY A 164 10.77 -31.42 -8.91
N SER A 165 9.74 -31.26 -8.08
CA SER A 165 9.00 -32.33 -7.41
C SER A 165 7.50 -32.16 -7.60
N GLU A 166 6.72 -33.17 -7.26
CA GLU A 166 5.26 -33.11 -7.39
C GLU A 166 4.65 -32.00 -6.50
N GLN A 167 3.81 -31.14 -7.09
CA GLN A 167 3.18 -29.99 -6.44
C GLN A 167 1.65 -30.01 -6.56
N ASN A 168 1.05 -31.18 -6.78
CA ASN A 168 -0.39 -31.37 -6.99
C ASN A 168 -1.25 -30.81 -5.83
N ALA A 169 -0.72 -30.79 -4.61
CA ALA A 169 -1.44 -30.26 -3.45
C ALA A 169 -1.81 -28.78 -3.56
N MET A 170 -1.11 -28.01 -4.40
CA MET A 170 -1.33 -26.57 -4.64
C MET A 170 -2.31 -26.29 -5.80
N LEU A 171 -2.53 -27.29 -6.69
CA LEU A 171 -3.40 -27.10 -7.85
C LEU A 171 -4.85 -26.88 -7.41
N GLY A 172 -5.54 -25.95 -8.05
CA GLY A 172 -6.92 -25.60 -7.77
C GLY A 172 -7.16 -24.94 -6.41
N LYS A 173 -6.09 -24.56 -5.68
CA LYS A 173 -6.20 -23.82 -4.42
C LYS A 173 -6.43 -22.34 -4.66
N ASN A 174 -7.07 -21.67 -3.70
CA ASN A 174 -7.51 -20.31 -3.83
C ASN A 174 -6.64 -19.35 -3.03
N PHE A 175 -6.41 -18.18 -3.62
CA PHE A 175 -5.78 -17.03 -3.01
C PHE A 175 -6.60 -15.79 -3.33
N SER A 176 -6.83 -14.95 -2.34
CA SER A 176 -7.38 -13.61 -2.56
C SER A 176 -6.73 -12.59 -1.64
N ALA A 177 -6.59 -11.38 -2.12
CA ALA A 177 -6.04 -10.28 -1.37
C ALA A 177 -6.48 -8.93 -1.95
N LYS A 178 -6.28 -7.87 -1.18
CA LYS A 178 -6.43 -6.48 -1.62
C LYS A 178 -5.06 -5.80 -1.63
N ILE A 179 -4.71 -5.16 -2.73
CA ILE A 179 -3.53 -4.29 -2.77
C ILE A 179 -3.86 -3.02 -1.99
N THR A 180 -2.98 -2.62 -1.10
CA THR A 180 -3.07 -1.39 -0.30
C THR A 180 -1.82 -0.57 -0.53
N VAL A 181 -2.00 0.72 -0.81
CA VAL A 181 -0.93 1.69 -0.97
C VAL A 181 -1.06 2.75 0.11
N ASP A 182 -0.10 2.78 1.02
CA ASP A 182 -0.02 3.79 2.06
C ASP A 182 1.01 4.85 1.65
N THR A 183 0.64 6.11 1.75
CA THR A 183 1.53 7.22 1.39
C THR A 183 1.61 8.24 2.51
N VAL A 184 2.82 8.74 2.77
CA VAL A 184 3.08 9.81 3.72
C VAL A 184 3.87 10.91 3.04
N ALA A 185 3.37 12.14 3.08
CA ALA A 185 4.08 13.31 2.61
C ALA A 185 4.92 13.90 3.76
N VAL A 186 6.22 14.06 3.54
CA VAL A 186 7.16 14.64 4.50
C VAL A 186 7.70 15.94 3.91
N LYS A 187 7.49 17.07 4.60
CA LYS A 187 8.00 18.36 4.15
C LYS A 187 9.53 18.31 4.06
N LYS A 188 10.07 18.80 2.96
CA LYS A 188 11.52 18.97 2.80
C LYS A 188 12.01 20.01 3.81
N SER A 189 13.09 19.71 4.49
CA SER A 189 13.76 20.65 5.40
C SER A 189 14.58 21.67 4.62
#